data_48fe8ab2d83570cb2a0239cff4bbee31
#
_entry.id   48fe8ab2d83570cb2a0239cff4bbee31
#
_cell.length_a   1.000
_cell.length_b   1.000
_cell.length_c   1.000
_cell.angle_alpha   90.00
_cell.angle_beta   90.00
_cell.angle_gamma   90.00
#
_symmetry.space_group_name_H-M   'P 1'
#
loop_
_entity.id
_entity.type
_entity.pdbx_description
1 polymer ?
#
loop_
_entity_poly.entity_id
_entity_poly.type
_entity_poly.pdbx_seq_one_letter_code
_entity_poly.pdbx_strand_id
1 'polypeptide(L)'
;MKKNYIIMTSILLCIICVVVGISIFLKQDEVVQQPKEKISKKQVLSDKEQPSSSDEGKKVAYLTIDDGPTEYMSKILTALKKENVKATFFLVGNRITGDRKKDIKEAAEEGHSIGLHSMTHVAKRLYKDKQFIPEIEKESKLLNTILDKKTKLVRAPYGSTNLNDDQVGQLKKDKYRLLDWNIDSEDWKHKGKPEKMVSFIKEELNKFKKISPVILIHETEDLLKAIPDLVKTIRAKGFELKPYFEDNDFNLNFKKDPQL
;
A
#
# COMPACT_ATOMS: atom_id res chain seq x y z
N MET A 1 -57.97 -28.04 13.62
CA MET A 1 -56.86 -28.51 12.77
C MET A 1 -56.24 -27.41 11.89
N LYS A 2 -56.96 -26.51 11.23
CA LYS A 2 -56.38 -25.46 10.34
C LYS A 2 -55.52 -24.42 11.05
N LYS A 3 -55.75 -24.06 12.33
CA LYS A 3 -54.99 -23.05 13.08
C LYS A 3 -53.55 -23.50 13.43
N ASN A 4 -53.34 -24.79 13.64
CA ASN A 4 -52.01 -25.32 14.00
C ASN A 4 -51.09 -25.46 12.77
N TYR A 5 -51.65 -25.62 11.56
CA TYR A 5 -50.88 -25.64 10.32
C TYR A 5 -50.30 -24.27 9.97
N ILE A 6 -51.03 -23.18 10.21
CA ILE A 6 -50.57 -21.81 9.94
C ILE A 6 -49.39 -21.43 10.87
N ILE A 7 -49.44 -21.84 12.13
CA ILE A 7 -48.38 -21.58 13.12
C ILE A 7 -47.14 -22.39 12.77
N MET A 8 -47.27 -23.66 12.37
CA MET A 8 -46.12 -24.48 11.96
C MET A 8 -45.45 -23.96 10.68
N THR A 9 -46.19 -23.49 9.68
CA THR A 9 -45.64 -22.93 8.45
C THR A 9 -44.93 -21.61 8.69
N SER A 10 -45.43 -20.76 9.60
CA SER A 10 -44.78 -19.50 9.96
C SER A 10 -43.47 -19.71 10.71
N ILE A 11 -43.39 -20.71 11.61
CA ILE A 11 -42.17 -21.05 12.34
C ILE A 11 -41.11 -21.64 11.38
N LEU A 12 -41.52 -22.49 10.43
CA LEU A 12 -40.62 -23.05 9.43
C LEU A 12 -40.04 -21.99 8.50
N LEU A 13 -40.82 -20.99 8.09
CA LEU A 13 -40.37 -19.88 7.27
C LEU A 13 -39.38 -18.98 8.02
N CYS A 14 -39.58 -18.71 9.32
CA CYS A 14 -38.65 -17.96 10.15
C CYS A 14 -37.32 -18.69 10.34
N ILE A 15 -37.34 -20.02 10.52
CA ILE A 15 -36.11 -20.82 10.64
C ILE A 15 -35.31 -20.80 9.33
N ILE A 16 -35.96 -20.87 8.17
CA ILE A 16 -35.30 -20.78 6.86
C ILE A 16 -34.66 -19.40 6.67
N CYS A 17 -35.33 -18.31 7.06
CA CYS A 17 -34.76 -16.96 7.00
C CYS A 17 -33.54 -16.77 7.91
N VAL A 18 -33.53 -17.37 9.10
CA VAL A 18 -32.40 -17.31 10.02
C VAL A 18 -31.21 -18.12 9.49
N VAL A 19 -31.44 -19.31 8.93
CA VAL A 19 -30.36 -20.13 8.36
C VAL A 19 -29.76 -19.49 7.11
N VAL A 20 -30.59 -18.88 6.24
CA VAL A 20 -30.08 -18.14 5.06
C VAL A 20 -29.36 -16.87 5.48
N GLY A 21 -29.86 -16.13 6.48
CA GLY A 21 -29.19 -14.95 7.02
C GLY A 21 -27.83 -15.28 7.65
N ILE A 22 -27.73 -16.37 8.42
CA ILE A 22 -26.46 -16.82 9.01
C ILE A 22 -25.50 -17.29 7.91
N SER A 23 -25.97 -17.98 6.87
CA SER A 23 -25.13 -18.41 5.75
C SER A 23 -24.57 -17.22 4.93
N ILE A 24 -25.31 -16.12 4.83
CA ILE A 24 -24.84 -14.89 4.17
C ILE A 24 -23.80 -14.18 5.07
N PHE A 25 -24.02 -14.17 6.40
CA PHE A 25 -23.11 -13.52 7.34
C PHE A 25 -21.78 -14.30 7.48
N LEU A 26 -21.83 -15.65 7.46
CA LEU A 26 -20.64 -16.49 7.53
C LEU A 26 -19.83 -16.54 6.21
N LYS A 27 -20.36 -16.05 5.07
CA LYS A 27 -19.62 -15.93 3.81
C LYS A 27 -18.86 -14.63 3.67
N GLN A 28 -18.97 -13.69 4.60
CA GLN A 28 -18.32 -12.39 4.52
C GLN A 28 -16.90 -12.38 5.13
N ASP A 29 -16.49 -13.46 5.80
CA ASP A 29 -15.17 -13.60 6.42
C ASP A 29 -14.22 -14.60 5.70
N GLU A 30 -14.42 -14.85 4.40
CA GLU A 30 -13.33 -15.38 3.60
C GLU A 30 -12.27 -14.27 3.46
N VAL A 31 -11.38 -14.25 4.45
CA VAL A 31 -10.04 -13.68 4.31
C VAL A 31 -9.45 -14.29 3.05
N VAL A 32 -9.42 -13.51 1.98
CA VAL A 32 -8.70 -13.86 0.76
C VAL A 32 -7.25 -14.08 1.17
N GLN A 33 -6.89 -15.35 1.38
CA GLN A 33 -5.49 -15.74 1.53
C GLN A 33 -4.78 -15.23 0.28
N GLN A 34 -3.80 -14.37 0.49
CA GLN A 34 -2.91 -13.93 -0.57
C GLN A 34 -2.39 -15.16 -1.32
N PRO A 35 -2.37 -15.13 -2.66
CA PRO A 35 -1.70 -16.18 -3.41
C PRO A 35 -0.28 -16.31 -2.85
N LYS A 36 0.09 -17.48 -2.36
CA LYS A 36 1.46 -17.79 -1.95
C LYS A 36 2.33 -17.88 -3.20
N GLU A 37 2.61 -16.78 -3.84
CA GLU A 37 3.69 -16.75 -4.81
C GLU A 37 5.00 -16.66 -4.02
N LYS A 38 5.73 -17.74 -4.06
CA LYS A 38 7.14 -17.78 -3.66
C LYS A 38 7.89 -16.86 -4.62
N ILE A 39 8.05 -15.59 -4.25
CA ILE A 39 9.06 -14.74 -4.88
C ILE A 39 10.38 -15.43 -4.60
N SER A 40 10.92 -16.07 -5.63
CA SER A 40 12.19 -16.76 -5.55
C SER A 40 13.24 -15.73 -5.16
N LYS A 41 13.91 -15.94 -4.02
CA LYS A 41 14.99 -15.10 -3.45
C LYS A 41 16.15 -14.79 -4.43
N LYS A 42 16.07 -15.27 -5.66
CA LYS A 42 17.18 -15.22 -6.63
C LYS A 42 17.07 -14.11 -7.70
N GLN A 43 15.99 -13.30 -7.71
CA GLN A 43 15.71 -12.40 -8.82
C GLN A 43 15.98 -10.90 -8.56
N VAL A 44 16.52 -10.51 -7.41
CA VAL A 44 16.63 -9.09 -7.00
C VAL A 44 17.98 -8.43 -7.33
N LEU A 45 18.96 -9.15 -7.83
CA LEU A 45 20.29 -8.59 -8.05
C LEU A 45 20.75 -8.77 -9.51
N SER A 46 20.38 -7.85 -10.38
CA SER A 46 21.17 -7.60 -11.59
C SER A 46 21.81 -6.21 -11.43
N ASP A 47 23.10 -6.20 -11.21
CA ASP A 47 23.96 -5.02 -11.18
C ASP A 47 23.97 -4.33 -12.56
N LYS A 48 23.03 -3.41 -12.79
CA LYS A 48 23.20 -2.37 -13.80
C LYS A 48 23.20 -1.04 -13.09
N GLU A 49 24.27 -0.29 -13.32
CA GLU A 49 24.50 1.05 -12.80
C GLU A 49 23.28 1.95 -13.03
N GLN A 50 22.66 2.39 -11.93
CA GLN A 50 21.68 3.46 -11.96
C GLN A 50 22.40 4.80 -11.71
N PRO A 51 21.95 5.89 -12.39
CA PRO A 51 22.56 7.18 -12.19
C PRO A 51 22.44 7.63 -10.73
N SER A 52 23.54 8.12 -10.18
CA SER A 52 23.64 8.65 -8.83
C SER A 52 22.76 9.90 -8.71
N SER A 53 21.86 9.91 -7.74
CA SER A 53 21.20 11.14 -7.33
C SER A 53 22.22 12.18 -6.84
N SER A 54 22.00 13.43 -7.18
CA SER A 54 22.88 14.58 -6.92
C SER A 54 22.94 15.04 -5.46
N ASP A 55 23.03 14.10 -4.50
CA ASP A 55 23.30 14.36 -3.09
C ASP A 55 24.59 13.63 -2.70
N GLU A 56 25.71 14.30 -2.88
CA GLU A 56 27.04 13.75 -2.57
C GLU A 56 27.13 13.35 -1.08
N GLY A 57 27.01 12.05 -0.79
CA GLY A 57 27.48 11.45 0.46
C GLY A 57 26.50 10.68 1.31
N LYS A 58 25.17 10.91 1.23
CA LYS A 58 24.19 10.18 2.05
C LYS A 58 23.38 9.17 1.23
N LYS A 59 23.30 7.93 1.72
CA LYS A 59 22.42 6.92 1.13
C LYS A 59 20.98 7.25 1.45
N VAL A 60 20.10 7.25 0.43
CA VAL A 60 18.66 7.53 0.60
C VAL A 60 17.88 6.23 0.77
N ALA A 61 16.92 6.22 1.69
CA ALA A 61 15.88 5.21 1.82
C ALA A 61 14.50 5.84 1.69
N TYR A 62 13.60 5.15 1.01
CA TYR A 62 12.21 5.58 0.85
C TYR A 62 11.31 4.75 1.74
N LEU A 63 10.70 5.40 2.75
CA LEU A 63 9.65 4.79 3.56
C LEU A 63 8.33 4.94 2.84
N THR A 64 7.70 3.84 2.47
CA THR A 64 6.43 3.82 1.76
C THR A 64 5.37 3.07 2.56
N ILE A 65 4.20 3.69 2.71
CA ILE A 65 3.12 3.25 3.59
C ILE A 65 1.88 3.02 2.74
N ASP A 66 1.46 1.76 2.66
CA ASP A 66 0.34 1.32 1.83
C ASP A 66 -0.95 1.18 2.64
N ASP A 67 -2.06 1.07 1.93
CA ASP A 67 -3.39 0.76 2.46
C ASP A 67 -4.07 1.85 3.29
N GLY A 68 -3.49 3.06 3.34
CA GLY A 68 -4.18 4.22 3.94
C GLY A 68 -5.36 4.75 3.10
N PRO A 69 -6.10 5.76 3.60
CA PRO A 69 -6.07 6.25 4.96
C PRO A 69 -6.84 5.35 5.93
N THR A 70 -6.25 5.07 7.09
CA THR A 70 -6.91 4.38 8.20
C THR A 70 -7.17 5.35 9.37
N GLU A 71 -7.70 4.86 10.47
CA GLU A 71 -7.81 5.61 11.74
C GLU A 71 -6.46 5.96 12.37
N TYR A 72 -5.37 5.40 11.85
CA TYR A 72 -4.03 5.65 12.38
C TYR A 72 -3.30 6.79 11.65
N MET A 73 -3.78 7.24 10.47
CA MET A 73 -3.06 8.19 9.61
C MET A 73 -2.63 9.45 10.36
N SER A 74 -3.53 10.14 11.04
CA SER A 74 -3.20 11.37 11.80
C SER A 74 -2.14 11.15 12.88
N LYS A 75 -2.21 10.01 13.59
CA LYS A 75 -1.23 9.66 14.61
C LYS A 75 0.14 9.31 14.01
N ILE A 76 0.13 8.63 12.86
CA ILE A 76 1.35 8.30 12.09
C ILE A 76 2.01 9.58 11.59
N LEU A 77 1.27 10.54 11.05
CA LEU A 77 1.79 11.85 10.65
C LEU A 77 2.45 12.57 11.84
N THR A 78 1.77 12.59 12.99
CA THR A 78 2.33 13.16 14.23
C THR A 78 3.64 12.46 14.65
N ALA A 79 3.71 11.14 14.57
CA ALA A 79 4.92 10.38 14.92
C ALA A 79 6.06 10.63 13.92
N LEU A 80 5.79 10.64 12.61
CA LEU A 80 6.77 10.96 11.58
C LEU A 80 7.30 12.40 11.73
N LYS A 81 6.43 13.35 12.07
CA LYS A 81 6.81 14.74 12.33
C LYS A 81 7.76 14.86 13.52
N LYS A 82 7.50 14.15 14.62
CA LYS A 82 8.39 14.10 15.79
C LYS A 82 9.79 13.59 15.44
N GLU A 83 9.85 12.61 14.56
CA GLU A 83 11.10 12.04 14.04
C GLU A 83 11.74 12.88 12.92
N ASN A 84 11.11 13.98 12.49
CA ASN A 84 11.53 14.78 11.34
C ASN A 84 11.76 13.91 10.09
N VAL A 85 10.77 13.09 9.74
CA VAL A 85 10.76 12.18 8.58
C VAL A 85 9.55 12.44 7.72
N LYS A 86 9.75 12.40 6.40
CA LYS A 86 8.68 12.36 5.41
C LYS A 86 8.62 10.99 4.75
N ALA A 87 7.43 10.54 4.41
CA ALA A 87 7.15 9.24 3.81
C ALA A 87 6.31 9.39 2.54
N THR A 88 6.11 8.29 1.85
CA THR A 88 5.17 8.20 0.71
C THR A 88 3.99 7.34 1.12
N PHE A 89 2.78 7.82 0.94
CA PHE A 89 1.54 7.10 1.24
C PHE A 89 0.86 6.66 -0.04
N PHE A 90 0.58 5.37 -0.19
CA PHE A 90 -0.24 4.83 -1.27
C PHE A 90 -1.65 4.53 -0.72
N LEU A 91 -2.63 5.31 -1.16
CA LEU A 91 -3.95 5.34 -0.56
C LEU A 91 -4.93 4.44 -1.32
N VAL A 92 -5.88 3.84 -0.61
CA VAL A 92 -7.01 3.10 -1.19
C VAL A 92 -8.22 4.02 -1.29
N GLY A 93 -8.67 4.31 -2.50
CA GLY A 93 -9.68 5.33 -2.76
C GLY A 93 -10.99 5.16 -1.97
N ASN A 94 -11.48 3.93 -1.80
CA ASN A 94 -12.70 3.67 -1.01
C ASN A 94 -12.55 3.93 0.50
N ARG A 95 -11.31 4.07 0.99
CA ARG A 95 -11.03 4.45 2.38
C ARG A 95 -11.02 5.96 2.59
N ILE A 96 -11.01 6.75 1.51
CA ILE A 96 -11.01 8.22 1.54
C ILE A 96 -12.41 8.72 1.84
N THR A 97 -12.75 8.85 3.12
CA THR A 97 -14.05 9.30 3.59
C THR A 97 -13.91 10.54 4.49
N GLY A 98 -14.95 11.34 4.64
CA GLY A 98 -15.13 12.38 5.65
C GLY A 98 -13.85 13.01 6.21
N ASP A 99 -13.60 12.77 7.48
CA ASP A 99 -12.49 13.37 8.23
C ASP A 99 -11.11 12.96 7.71
N ARG A 100 -10.98 11.80 7.06
CA ARG A 100 -9.70 11.33 6.51
C ARG A 100 -9.17 12.19 5.37
N LYS A 101 -10.03 12.95 4.68
CA LYS A 101 -9.60 13.94 3.68
C LYS A 101 -8.72 15.02 4.28
N LYS A 102 -8.97 15.41 5.54
CA LYS A 102 -8.15 16.37 6.26
C LYS A 102 -6.74 15.82 6.49
N ASP A 103 -6.64 14.57 6.92
CA ASP A 103 -5.34 13.93 7.19
C ASP A 103 -4.51 13.81 5.89
N ILE A 104 -5.15 13.50 4.75
CA ILE A 104 -4.48 13.45 3.44
C ILE A 104 -3.96 14.83 3.04
N LYS A 105 -4.76 15.88 3.24
CA LYS A 105 -4.35 17.25 2.94
C LYS A 105 -3.18 17.67 3.83
N GLU A 106 -3.25 17.41 5.13
CA GLU A 106 -2.18 17.65 6.10
C GLU A 106 -0.89 16.92 5.71
N ALA A 107 -0.97 15.64 5.32
CA ALA A 107 0.18 14.88 4.85
C ALA A 107 0.88 15.56 3.66
N ALA A 108 0.12 16.01 2.67
CA ALA A 108 0.67 16.68 1.50
C ALA A 108 1.28 18.06 1.85
N GLU A 109 0.61 18.85 2.70
CA GLU A 109 1.09 20.15 3.17
C GLU A 109 2.36 20.02 4.02
N GLU A 110 2.51 18.93 4.76
CA GLU A 110 3.72 18.61 5.51
C GLU A 110 4.87 18.08 4.64
N GLY A 111 4.66 17.88 3.34
CA GLY A 111 5.68 17.44 2.39
C GLY A 111 5.84 15.93 2.26
N HIS A 112 4.85 15.15 2.71
CA HIS A 112 4.75 13.74 2.35
C HIS A 112 4.32 13.60 0.89
N SER A 113 4.69 12.49 0.25
CA SER A 113 4.21 12.14 -1.09
C SER A 113 2.94 11.31 -0.99
N ILE A 114 1.99 11.57 -1.88
CA ILE A 114 0.71 10.84 -1.97
C ILE A 114 0.64 10.14 -3.32
N GLY A 115 0.45 8.84 -3.30
CA GLY A 115 0.29 7.97 -4.46
C GLY A 115 -1.04 7.21 -4.45
N LEU A 116 -1.34 6.61 -5.59
CA LEU A 116 -2.56 5.86 -5.88
C LEU A 116 -2.36 4.37 -5.57
N HIS A 117 -3.38 3.74 -4.95
CA HIS A 117 -3.34 2.31 -4.62
C HIS A 117 -4.64 1.58 -5.00
N SER A 118 -5.30 2.02 -6.06
CA SER A 118 -6.62 1.63 -6.53
C SER A 118 -7.79 2.06 -5.63
N MET A 119 -9.00 2.01 -6.19
CA MET A 119 -10.20 2.29 -5.40
C MET A 119 -10.52 1.20 -4.38
N THR A 120 -10.34 -0.07 -4.74
CA THR A 120 -10.92 -1.19 -3.99
C THR A 120 -9.90 -2.11 -3.34
N HIS A 121 -8.67 -2.17 -3.83
CA HIS A 121 -7.64 -3.14 -3.44
C HIS A 121 -8.08 -4.62 -3.62
N VAL A 122 -9.03 -4.90 -4.51
CA VAL A 122 -9.56 -6.25 -4.75
C VAL A 122 -8.88 -6.89 -5.96
N ALA A 123 -7.95 -7.84 -5.74
CA ALA A 123 -7.13 -8.46 -6.78
C ALA A 123 -7.93 -8.99 -7.98
N LYS A 124 -9.02 -9.74 -7.74
CA LYS A 124 -9.88 -10.25 -8.81
C LYS A 124 -10.38 -9.11 -9.70
N ARG A 125 -10.90 -8.03 -9.10
CA ARG A 125 -11.44 -6.88 -9.80
C ARG A 125 -10.36 -6.16 -10.61
N LEU A 126 -9.19 -5.93 -9.99
CA LEU A 126 -8.11 -5.18 -10.63
C LEU A 126 -7.49 -5.92 -11.82
N TYR A 127 -7.25 -7.23 -11.67
CA TYR A 127 -6.44 -7.98 -12.61
C TYR A 127 -7.27 -8.92 -13.50
N LYS A 128 -8.14 -9.75 -12.90
CA LYS A 128 -8.99 -10.67 -13.69
C LYS A 128 -10.07 -9.91 -14.44
N ASP A 129 -10.76 -8.98 -13.77
CA ASP A 129 -11.83 -8.18 -14.37
C ASP A 129 -11.27 -6.89 -15.06
N LYS A 130 -9.93 -6.73 -15.12
CA LYS A 130 -9.17 -5.65 -15.79
C LYS A 130 -9.54 -4.23 -15.35
N GLN A 131 -9.98 -4.03 -14.11
CA GLN A 131 -10.42 -2.73 -13.61
C GLN A 131 -9.31 -1.87 -12.99
N PHE A 132 -8.02 -2.28 -13.06
CA PHE A 132 -6.94 -1.52 -12.45
C PHE A 132 -6.86 -0.07 -12.96
N ILE A 133 -6.80 0.13 -14.27
CA ILE A 133 -6.71 1.48 -14.86
C ILE A 133 -7.95 2.34 -14.55
N PRO A 134 -9.19 1.87 -14.77
CA PRO A 134 -10.39 2.62 -14.37
C PRO A 134 -10.40 3.02 -12.89
N GLU A 135 -9.91 2.16 -12.01
CA GLU A 135 -9.84 2.45 -10.58
C GLU A 135 -8.78 3.51 -10.25
N ILE A 136 -7.59 3.42 -10.84
CA ILE A 136 -6.53 4.43 -10.67
C ILE A 136 -7.01 5.81 -11.16
N GLU A 137 -7.67 5.88 -12.32
CA GLU A 137 -8.22 7.13 -12.84
C GLU A 137 -9.28 7.72 -11.91
N LYS A 138 -10.16 6.87 -11.38
CA LYS A 138 -11.21 7.30 -10.43
C LYS A 138 -10.59 7.83 -9.14
N GLU A 139 -9.60 7.15 -8.61
CA GLU A 139 -8.88 7.56 -7.41
C GLU A 139 -8.11 8.87 -7.65
N SER A 140 -7.42 9.00 -8.78
CA SER A 140 -6.71 10.23 -9.15
C SER A 140 -7.64 11.43 -9.22
N LYS A 141 -8.86 11.27 -9.78
CA LYS A 141 -9.89 12.31 -9.77
C LYS A 141 -10.32 12.67 -8.35
N LEU A 142 -10.53 11.68 -7.48
CA LEU A 142 -10.90 11.89 -6.09
C LEU A 142 -9.81 12.66 -5.33
N LEU A 143 -8.54 12.21 -5.42
CA LEU A 143 -7.42 12.89 -4.76
C LEU A 143 -7.20 14.30 -5.28
N ASN A 144 -7.42 14.55 -6.57
CA ASN A 144 -7.33 15.90 -7.13
C ASN A 144 -8.33 16.88 -6.47
N THR A 145 -9.50 16.42 -6.02
CA THR A 145 -10.46 17.28 -5.30
C THR A 145 -10.01 17.64 -3.88
N ILE A 146 -8.98 16.96 -3.35
CA ILE A 146 -8.47 17.15 -1.99
C ILE A 146 -7.15 17.95 -2.02
N LEU A 147 -6.30 17.64 -3.00
CA LEU A 147 -4.92 18.12 -3.07
C LEU A 147 -4.74 19.29 -4.05
N ASP A 148 -5.76 19.66 -4.82
CA ASP A 148 -5.69 20.62 -5.94
C ASP A 148 -4.55 20.31 -6.93
N LYS A 149 -4.13 19.04 -6.97
CA LYS A 149 -2.98 18.53 -7.73
C LYS A 149 -3.26 17.08 -8.18
N LYS A 150 -2.99 16.79 -9.45
CA LYS A 150 -3.01 15.41 -9.94
C LYS A 150 -1.75 14.69 -9.50
N THR A 151 -1.90 13.56 -8.81
CA THR A 151 -0.79 12.63 -8.60
C THR A 151 -0.73 11.61 -9.74
N LYS A 152 0.47 11.31 -10.17
CA LYS A 152 0.78 10.28 -11.18
C LYS A 152 1.57 9.12 -10.59
N LEU A 153 1.95 9.22 -9.32
CA LEU A 153 2.59 8.13 -8.61
C LEU A 153 1.57 7.02 -8.30
N VAL A 154 1.89 5.79 -8.64
CA VAL A 154 1.00 4.65 -8.45
C VAL A 154 1.76 3.43 -7.92
N ARG A 155 1.15 2.68 -7.03
CA ARG A 155 1.58 1.33 -6.66
C ARG A 155 0.45 0.35 -6.94
N ALA A 156 0.76 -0.71 -7.68
CA ALA A 156 -0.21 -1.76 -7.95
C ALA A 156 -0.39 -2.63 -6.69
N PRO A 157 -1.62 -2.82 -6.17
CA PRO A 157 -1.88 -3.78 -5.11
C PRO A 157 -1.25 -5.14 -5.40
N TYR A 158 -0.59 -5.75 -4.42
CA TYR A 158 0.13 -7.03 -4.55
C TYR A 158 1.33 -7.01 -5.52
N GLY A 159 1.75 -5.84 -5.99
CA GLY A 159 2.88 -5.66 -6.89
C GLY A 159 2.53 -5.67 -8.39
N SER A 160 3.37 -5.02 -9.17
CA SER A 160 3.13 -4.78 -10.59
C SER A 160 3.24 -6.02 -11.49
N THR A 161 3.76 -7.14 -10.99
CA THR A 161 3.80 -8.42 -11.75
C THR A 161 2.42 -8.85 -12.23
N ASN A 162 1.37 -8.48 -11.51
CA ASN A 162 -0.02 -8.82 -11.83
C ASN A 162 -0.63 -8.01 -12.98
N LEU A 163 0.01 -6.92 -13.40
CA LEU A 163 -0.46 -6.11 -14.53
C LEU A 163 -0.24 -6.84 -15.85
N ASN A 164 -1.23 -6.81 -16.73
CA ASN A 164 -1.08 -7.26 -18.11
C ASN A 164 -0.49 -6.16 -19.02
N ASP A 165 -0.15 -6.51 -20.24
CA ASP A 165 0.52 -5.59 -21.18
C ASP A 165 -0.37 -4.39 -21.56
N ASP A 166 -1.69 -4.57 -21.65
CA ASP A 166 -2.63 -3.47 -21.93
C ASP A 166 -2.60 -2.44 -20.79
N GLN A 167 -2.64 -2.92 -19.52
CA GLN A 167 -2.58 -2.07 -18.35
C GLN A 167 -1.23 -1.35 -18.25
N VAL A 168 -0.13 -2.04 -18.52
CA VAL A 168 1.21 -1.44 -18.61
C VAL A 168 1.28 -0.38 -19.69
N GLY A 169 0.77 -0.69 -20.90
CA GLY A 169 0.71 0.25 -22.02
C GLY A 169 -0.07 1.52 -21.68
N GLN A 170 -1.20 1.37 -20.96
CA GLN A 170 -2.02 2.51 -20.57
C GLN A 170 -1.32 3.36 -19.49
N LEU A 171 -0.66 2.76 -18.49
CA LEU A 171 0.13 3.50 -17.51
C LEU A 171 1.20 4.38 -18.19
N LYS A 172 1.93 3.83 -19.15
CA LYS A 172 2.94 4.57 -19.93
C LYS A 172 2.33 5.72 -20.75
N LYS A 173 1.26 5.43 -21.49
CA LYS A 173 0.53 6.45 -22.27
C LYS A 173 0.08 7.62 -21.42
N ASP A 174 -0.40 7.35 -20.22
CA ASP A 174 -0.91 8.37 -19.30
C ASP A 174 0.17 8.95 -18.38
N LYS A 175 1.43 8.54 -18.59
CA LYS A 175 2.61 9.00 -17.85
C LYS A 175 2.49 8.79 -16.34
N TYR A 176 1.98 7.63 -15.91
CA TYR A 176 2.05 7.22 -14.52
C TYR A 176 3.45 6.74 -14.16
N ARG A 177 3.89 7.06 -12.96
CA ARG A 177 5.11 6.53 -12.34
C ARG A 177 4.73 5.36 -11.45
N LEU A 178 5.13 4.16 -11.83
CA LEU A 178 4.87 2.93 -11.07
C LEU A 178 6.01 2.65 -10.11
N LEU A 179 5.72 2.53 -8.82
CA LEU A 179 6.71 2.22 -7.80
C LEU A 179 6.35 0.94 -7.05
N ASP A 180 7.18 -0.08 -7.17
CA ASP A 180 7.14 -1.26 -6.31
C ASP A 180 8.09 -1.07 -5.09
N TRP A 181 8.60 -2.14 -4.53
CA TRP A 181 9.48 -2.13 -3.36
C TRP A 181 10.63 -3.14 -3.53
N ASN A 182 11.67 -2.99 -2.73
CA ASN A 182 12.76 -3.95 -2.67
C ASN A 182 13.03 -4.44 -1.23
N ILE A 183 12.33 -3.87 -0.23
CA ILE A 183 12.18 -4.43 1.10
C ILE A 183 10.68 -4.54 1.40
N ASP A 184 10.15 -5.76 1.51
CA ASP A 184 8.84 -6.03 2.11
C ASP A 184 9.05 -6.19 3.61
N SER A 185 8.42 -5.35 4.43
CA SER A 185 8.57 -5.40 5.89
C SER A 185 8.04 -6.69 6.53
N GLU A 186 7.23 -7.44 5.81
CA GLU A 186 6.49 -8.62 6.29
C GLU A 186 5.64 -8.33 7.54
N ASP A 187 5.21 -7.07 7.74
CA ASP A 187 4.40 -6.62 8.88
C ASP A 187 3.11 -7.41 9.02
N TRP A 188 2.51 -7.80 7.90
CA TRP A 188 1.32 -8.64 7.84
C TRP A 188 1.52 -10.05 8.45
N LYS A 189 2.76 -10.56 8.48
CA LYS A 189 3.13 -11.83 9.15
C LYS A 189 3.35 -11.65 10.65
N HIS A 190 3.65 -10.44 11.09
CA HIS A 190 4.12 -10.13 12.43
C HIS A 190 3.15 -9.26 13.23
N LYS A 191 1.84 -9.35 12.93
CA LYS A 191 0.79 -8.58 13.62
C LYS A 191 0.95 -8.63 15.14
N GLY A 192 0.91 -7.45 15.79
CA GLY A 192 1.11 -7.29 17.22
C GLY A 192 2.56 -7.42 17.70
N LYS A 193 3.53 -7.46 16.76
CA LYS A 193 4.97 -7.61 17.08
C LYS A 193 5.81 -6.62 16.25
N PRO A 194 5.63 -5.30 16.44
CA PRO A 194 6.30 -4.27 15.67
C PRO A 194 7.84 -4.39 15.73
N GLU A 195 8.38 -4.88 16.85
CA GLU A 195 9.82 -5.12 17.03
C GLU A 195 10.39 -6.17 16.05
N LYS A 196 9.59 -7.17 15.65
CA LYS A 196 10.02 -8.17 14.65
C LYS A 196 10.12 -7.56 13.26
N MET A 197 9.15 -6.73 12.89
CA MET A 197 9.17 -5.98 11.65
C MET A 197 10.43 -5.08 11.57
N VAL A 198 10.73 -4.32 12.64
CA VAL A 198 11.92 -3.47 12.69
C VAL A 198 13.20 -4.29 12.59
N SER A 199 13.28 -5.44 13.28
CA SER A 199 14.44 -6.33 13.22
C SER A 199 14.63 -6.91 11.82
N PHE A 200 13.56 -7.31 11.15
CA PHE A 200 13.60 -7.80 9.77
C PHE A 200 14.12 -6.74 8.80
N ILE A 201 13.56 -5.52 8.85
CA ILE A 201 14.03 -4.40 8.02
C ILE A 201 15.52 -4.10 8.29
N LYS A 202 15.95 -4.14 9.55
CA LYS A 202 17.38 -3.95 9.93
C LYS A 202 18.31 -4.93 9.24
N GLU A 203 17.91 -6.19 9.12
CA GLU A 203 18.67 -7.23 8.43
C GLU A 203 18.68 -7.02 6.92
N GLU A 204 17.51 -6.71 6.33
CA GLU A 204 17.40 -6.46 4.91
C GLU A 204 18.24 -5.25 4.47
N LEU A 205 18.27 -4.17 5.24
CA LEU A 205 19.07 -2.97 4.95
C LEU A 205 20.58 -3.26 4.80
N ASN A 206 21.10 -4.33 5.40
CA ASN A 206 22.52 -4.71 5.24
C ASN A 206 22.88 -5.09 3.79
N LYS A 207 21.89 -5.47 2.99
CA LYS A 207 22.07 -5.88 1.58
C LYS A 207 22.21 -4.67 0.64
N PHE A 208 21.81 -3.47 1.09
CA PHE A 208 21.75 -2.26 0.27
C PHE A 208 23.02 -1.42 0.43
N LYS A 209 23.92 -1.53 -0.56
CA LYS A 209 25.18 -0.77 -0.59
C LYS A 209 25.19 0.33 -1.65
N LYS A 210 24.56 0.07 -2.80
CA LYS A 210 24.57 0.96 -3.98
C LYS A 210 23.18 1.44 -4.41
N ILE A 211 22.13 0.68 -4.09
CA ILE A 211 20.75 0.96 -4.51
C ILE A 211 19.95 1.48 -3.31
N SER A 212 19.08 2.45 -3.54
CA SER A 212 18.17 2.96 -2.52
C SER A 212 17.13 1.92 -2.12
N PRO A 213 16.98 1.59 -0.82
CA PRO A 213 15.88 0.76 -0.36
C PRO A 213 14.54 1.52 -0.47
N VAL A 214 13.55 0.86 -1.05
CA VAL A 214 12.13 1.24 -1.00
C VAL A 214 11.45 0.25 -0.08
N ILE A 215 11.05 0.71 1.09
CA ILE A 215 10.53 -0.11 2.18
C ILE A 215 9.01 -0.06 2.11
N LEU A 216 8.36 -1.21 1.89
CA LEU A 216 6.92 -1.39 1.99
C LEU A 216 6.53 -1.70 3.43
N ILE A 217 5.61 -0.91 3.98
CA ILE A 217 4.92 -1.15 5.26
C ILE A 217 3.45 -0.76 5.07
N HIS A 218 2.53 -1.39 5.79
CA HIS A 218 1.12 -1.03 5.76
C HIS A 218 0.75 -0.06 6.89
N GLU A 219 -0.27 0.78 6.64
CA GLU A 219 -0.77 1.76 7.60
C GLU A 219 -1.56 1.10 8.73
N THR A 220 -0.87 0.75 9.81
CA THR A 220 -1.40 -0.04 10.93
C THR A 220 -1.00 0.56 12.30
N GLU A 221 -1.63 0.05 13.37
CA GLU A 221 -1.22 0.35 14.74
C GLU A 221 0.23 -0.08 15.03
N ASP A 222 0.66 -1.22 14.44
CA ASP A 222 2.02 -1.72 14.62
C ASP A 222 3.06 -0.77 13.99
N LEU A 223 2.77 -0.22 12.81
CA LEU A 223 3.60 0.84 12.24
C LEU A 223 3.68 2.05 13.18
N LEU A 224 2.53 2.54 13.68
CA LEU A 224 2.51 3.68 14.60
C LEU A 224 3.43 3.46 15.82
N LYS A 225 3.40 2.27 16.40
CA LYS A 225 4.25 1.89 17.54
C LYS A 225 5.72 1.77 17.15
N ALA A 226 6.01 1.34 15.92
CA ALA A 226 7.35 1.06 15.42
C ALA A 226 8.11 2.30 14.95
N ILE A 227 7.45 3.40 14.57
CA ILE A 227 8.08 4.57 13.92
C ILE A 227 9.37 5.03 14.59
N PRO A 228 9.46 5.26 15.92
CA PRO A 228 10.68 5.74 16.56
C PRO A 228 11.86 4.78 16.37
N ASP A 229 11.65 3.49 16.62
CA ASP A 229 12.70 2.47 16.51
C ASP A 229 13.05 2.19 15.04
N LEU A 230 12.08 2.23 14.15
CA LEU A 230 12.29 2.08 12.71
C LEU A 230 13.17 3.20 12.16
N VAL A 231 12.83 4.46 12.45
CA VAL A 231 13.62 5.62 12.00
C VAL A 231 15.04 5.58 12.56
N LYS A 232 15.18 5.30 13.87
CA LYS A 232 16.49 5.13 14.52
C LYS A 232 17.30 4.02 13.84
N THR A 233 16.67 2.91 13.51
CA THR A 233 17.31 1.75 12.87
C THR A 233 17.81 2.10 11.46
N ILE A 234 16.99 2.76 10.65
CA ILE A 234 17.33 3.15 9.27
C ILE A 234 18.49 4.16 9.27
N ARG A 235 18.43 5.16 10.16
CA ARG A 235 19.51 6.15 10.33
C ARG A 235 20.82 5.52 10.81
N ALA A 236 20.76 4.55 11.74
CA ALA A 236 21.93 3.83 12.23
C ALA A 236 22.60 2.97 11.14
N LYS A 237 21.88 2.62 10.06
CA LYS A 237 22.42 1.97 8.86
C LYS A 237 22.99 2.96 7.84
N GLY A 238 23.00 4.26 8.16
CA GLY A 238 23.56 5.31 7.32
C GLY A 238 22.64 5.80 6.21
N PHE A 239 21.33 5.55 6.32
CA PHE A 239 20.35 6.04 5.35
C PHE A 239 19.65 7.29 5.86
N GLU A 240 19.43 8.24 4.95
CA GLU A 240 18.50 9.36 5.10
C GLU A 240 17.14 8.95 4.54
N LEU A 241 16.06 9.21 5.31
CA LEU A 241 14.70 8.93 4.88
C LEU A 241 14.17 10.10 4.07
N LYS A 242 13.71 9.85 2.85
CA LYS A 242 13.07 10.83 1.97
C LYS A 242 11.73 10.29 1.43
N PRO A 243 10.75 11.15 1.14
CA PRO A 243 9.56 10.77 0.37
C PRO A 243 9.95 10.51 -1.09
N TYR A 244 9.29 9.58 -1.74
CA TYR A 244 9.46 9.33 -3.18
C TYR A 244 8.39 10.11 -3.95
N PHE A 245 8.81 10.91 -4.91
CA PHE A 245 7.92 11.65 -5.81
C PHE A 245 7.96 11.10 -7.23
N GLU A 246 6.95 11.42 -8.02
CA GLU A 246 6.78 10.93 -9.40
C GLU A 246 7.87 11.42 -10.37
N ASP A 247 8.56 12.50 -10.04
CA ASP A 247 9.68 13.10 -10.79
C ASP A 247 11.07 12.59 -10.33
N ASN A 248 11.13 11.61 -9.44
CA ASN A 248 12.38 11.03 -8.98
C ASN A 248 13.06 10.26 -10.12
N ASP A 249 14.37 10.46 -10.32
CA ASP A 249 15.17 9.75 -11.34
C ASP A 249 15.28 8.25 -11.05
N PHE A 250 15.24 7.85 -9.78
CA PHE A 250 15.26 6.45 -9.39
C PHE A 250 13.92 5.80 -9.73
N ASN A 251 13.97 4.68 -10.46
CA ASN A 251 12.79 3.88 -10.82
C ASN A 251 12.94 2.44 -10.31
N LEU A 252 11.87 1.93 -9.70
CA LEU A 252 11.80 0.56 -9.21
C LEU A 252 10.42 -0.03 -9.49
N ASN A 253 10.33 -0.92 -10.47
CA ASN A 253 9.12 -1.68 -10.72
C ASN A 253 9.44 -3.13 -11.10
N PHE A 254 8.56 -4.08 -10.76
CA PHE A 254 8.76 -5.49 -11.02
C PHE A 254 8.62 -5.84 -12.52
N LYS A 255 8.06 -4.95 -13.32
CA LYS A 255 8.06 -5.07 -14.79
C LYS A 255 9.43 -4.81 -15.40
N LYS A 256 10.37 -4.21 -14.64
CA LYS A 256 11.70 -3.80 -15.11
C LYS A 256 11.62 -2.87 -16.32
N ASP A 257 10.58 -2.07 -16.42
CA ASP A 257 10.36 -1.12 -17.49
C ASP A 257 10.75 0.29 -17.02
N PRO A 258 11.77 0.92 -17.61
CA PRO A 258 12.24 2.24 -17.19
C PRO A 258 11.28 3.39 -17.54
N GLN A 259 10.23 3.12 -18.31
CA GLN A 259 9.23 4.12 -18.69
C GLN A 259 8.01 4.16 -17.75
N LEU A 260 7.98 3.30 -16.72
CA LEU A 260 6.90 3.22 -15.73
C LEU A 260 7.21 3.96 -14.46
#